data_476ab1aca80159eb58a5aa95eb7914a4
#
_entry.id   476ab1aca80159eb58a5aa95eb7914a4
#
_cell.length_a   1.000
_cell.length_b   1.000
_cell.length_c   1.000
_cell.angle_alpha   90.00
_cell.angle_beta   90.00
_cell.angle_gamma   90.00
#
_symmetry.space_group_name_H-M   'P 1'
#
loop_
_entity.id
_entity.type
_entity.pdbx_description
1 polymer ?
#
loop_
_entity_poly.entity_id
_entity_poly.type
_entity_poly.pdbx_seq_one_letter_code
_entity_poly.pdbx_strand_id
1 'polypeptide(L)'
;MEVASSGPTPTTPRKKMTKQLTGKRDDTELHSAARAGNIVAIRDVIDGAGEEELVELLAKQNSAGETALYVAAEYGYYEVVREMIQYYDMVAAGIKARNGFDALHIAAKQGDLEVVKVLMEAHPELSMTVDMANTTVLHTAAAQGRIEVVNYFLDAESSLATIARSNGKTALHSAARNGHVEVIKALLSMEQGMTARTDKKGQTALHMAVKGQNLEVVEELIRADPLTVNMVDTKGNTPCT
;
A
#
# COMPACT_ATOMS: atom_id res chain seq x y z
N MET A 1 22.50 -36.57 -25.52
CA MET A 1 22.67 -35.42 -24.63
C MET A 1 21.37 -34.65 -24.65
N GLU A 2 20.49 -35.00 -23.70
CA GLU A 2 19.19 -34.33 -23.53
C GLU A 2 19.36 -33.08 -22.68
N VAL A 3 18.91 -31.95 -23.19
CA VAL A 3 18.90 -30.69 -22.48
C VAL A 3 17.57 -30.60 -21.71
N ALA A 4 17.63 -30.75 -20.40
CA ALA A 4 16.47 -30.61 -19.53
C ALA A 4 16.04 -29.17 -19.49
N SER A 5 14.83 -28.87 -19.97
CA SER A 5 14.16 -27.59 -19.83
C SER A 5 13.64 -27.45 -18.38
N SER A 6 14.18 -26.49 -17.65
CA SER A 6 13.67 -26.11 -16.33
C SER A 6 12.36 -25.30 -16.51
N GLY A 7 11.23 -25.94 -16.19
CA GLY A 7 9.94 -25.27 -16.07
C GLY A 7 9.90 -24.35 -14.84
N PRO A 8 8.95 -23.38 -14.82
CA PRO A 8 8.83 -22.42 -13.72
C PRO A 8 8.47 -23.13 -12.42
N THR A 9 9.19 -22.77 -11.35
CA THR A 9 8.93 -23.25 -9.98
C THR A 9 7.53 -22.84 -9.54
N PRO A 10 6.73 -23.74 -8.95
CA PRO A 10 5.41 -23.39 -8.44
C PRO A 10 5.55 -22.45 -7.25
N THR A 11 4.94 -21.26 -7.36
CA THR A 11 4.73 -20.34 -6.24
C THR A 11 3.94 -21.06 -5.16
N THR A 12 4.55 -21.23 -4.00
CA THR A 12 3.93 -21.81 -2.81
C THR A 12 2.70 -20.99 -2.41
N PRO A 13 1.52 -21.59 -2.26
CA PRO A 13 0.35 -20.84 -1.80
C PRO A 13 0.61 -20.34 -0.38
N ARG A 14 0.54 -19.01 -0.22
CA ARG A 14 0.59 -18.33 1.08
C ARG A 14 -0.42 -18.98 2.01
N LYS A 15 0.03 -19.51 3.16
CA LYS A 15 -0.86 -19.98 4.23
C LYS A 15 -1.79 -18.83 4.61
N LYS A 16 -3.04 -18.85 4.12
CA LYS A 16 -4.12 -18.00 4.63
C LYS A 16 -4.30 -18.39 6.10
N MET A 17 -3.83 -17.52 7.00
CA MET A 17 -4.27 -17.61 8.40
C MET A 17 -5.79 -17.51 8.37
N THR A 18 -6.46 -18.54 8.84
CA THR A 18 -7.89 -18.52 9.11
C THR A 18 -8.14 -17.52 10.26
N LYS A 19 -8.21 -16.23 9.91
CA LYS A 19 -8.86 -15.24 10.78
C LYS A 19 -10.30 -15.69 10.92
N GLN A 20 -10.74 -15.95 12.14
CA GLN A 20 -12.15 -16.19 12.40
C GLN A 20 -12.96 -15.05 11.77
N LEU A 21 -13.92 -15.42 10.91
CA LEU A 21 -14.84 -14.50 10.24
C LEU A 21 -15.85 -13.94 11.26
N THR A 22 -15.36 -13.18 12.22
CA THR A 22 -16.24 -12.42 13.11
C THR A 22 -16.50 -11.08 12.43
N GLY A 23 -17.75 -10.86 12.02
CA GLY A 23 -18.20 -9.57 11.49
C GLY A 23 -17.91 -8.45 12.49
N LYS A 24 -17.64 -7.26 11.98
CA LYS A 24 -17.54 -6.05 12.81
C LYS A 24 -18.95 -5.55 13.11
N ARG A 25 -19.08 -4.82 14.21
CA ARG A 25 -20.33 -4.13 14.53
C ARG A 25 -20.68 -3.20 13.37
N ASP A 26 -21.95 -3.14 13.02
CA ASP A 26 -22.52 -2.35 11.92
C ASP A 26 -22.07 -2.81 10.51
N ASP A 27 -21.56 -4.05 10.37
CA ASP A 27 -21.39 -4.66 9.04
C ASP A 27 -22.78 -4.84 8.39
N THR A 28 -22.90 -4.37 7.13
CA THR A 28 -24.07 -4.67 6.28
C THR A 28 -23.93 -6.07 5.67
N GLU A 29 -24.98 -6.53 4.96
CA GLU A 29 -24.91 -7.78 4.19
C GLU A 29 -23.78 -7.74 3.17
N LEU A 30 -23.57 -6.57 2.51
CA LEU A 30 -22.48 -6.39 1.56
C LEU A 30 -21.10 -6.52 2.23
N HIS A 31 -20.90 -5.96 3.43
CA HIS A 31 -19.67 -6.16 4.20
C HIS A 31 -19.46 -7.64 4.56
N SER A 32 -20.51 -8.33 4.96
CA SER A 32 -20.45 -9.74 5.34
C SER A 32 -20.09 -10.62 4.14
N ALA A 33 -20.71 -10.37 2.98
CA ALA A 33 -20.41 -11.05 1.72
C ALA A 33 -18.97 -10.76 1.26
N ALA A 34 -18.52 -9.50 1.33
CA ALA A 34 -17.15 -9.09 1.01
C ALA A 34 -16.11 -9.78 1.91
N ARG A 35 -16.37 -9.86 3.22
CA ARG A 35 -15.52 -10.54 4.19
C ARG A 35 -15.40 -12.03 3.95
N ALA A 36 -16.50 -12.66 3.50
CA ALA A 36 -16.55 -14.07 3.15
C ALA A 36 -15.94 -14.39 1.78
N GLY A 37 -15.68 -13.37 0.95
CA GLY A 37 -15.26 -13.58 -0.44
C GLY A 37 -16.36 -14.20 -1.31
N ASN A 38 -17.61 -14.00 -0.93
CA ASN A 38 -18.76 -14.64 -1.58
C ASN A 38 -19.32 -13.75 -2.71
N ILE A 39 -18.84 -13.98 -3.93
CA ILE A 39 -19.23 -13.22 -5.12
C ILE A 39 -20.73 -13.37 -5.45
N VAL A 40 -21.34 -14.53 -5.16
CA VAL A 40 -22.77 -14.75 -5.42
C VAL A 40 -23.59 -13.86 -4.51
N ALA A 41 -23.29 -13.87 -3.22
CA ALA A 41 -23.96 -12.99 -2.25
C ALA A 41 -23.75 -11.50 -2.54
N ILE A 42 -22.56 -11.11 -3.08
CA ILE A 42 -22.32 -9.74 -3.54
C ILE A 42 -23.30 -9.36 -4.65
N ARG A 43 -23.45 -10.22 -5.67
CA ARG A 43 -24.38 -9.98 -6.78
C ARG A 43 -25.82 -9.94 -6.32
N ASP A 44 -26.24 -10.90 -5.48
CA ASP A 44 -27.60 -10.96 -4.95
C ASP A 44 -27.96 -9.66 -4.20
N VAL A 45 -27.03 -9.11 -3.42
CA VAL A 45 -27.23 -7.85 -2.68
C VAL A 45 -27.27 -6.64 -3.63
N ILE A 46 -26.39 -6.58 -4.63
CA ILE A 46 -26.34 -5.47 -5.60
C ILE A 46 -27.57 -5.49 -6.51
N ASP A 47 -27.91 -6.65 -7.06
CA ASP A 47 -29.05 -6.80 -7.99
C ASP A 47 -30.41 -6.60 -7.27
N GLY A 48 -30.47 -6.85 -5.97
CA GLY A 48 -31.66 -6.64 -5.14
C GLY A 48 -31.90 -5.19 -4.71
N ALA A 49 -30.87 -4.33 -4.77
CA ALA A 49 -30.97 -2.95 -4.36
C ALA A 49 -31.46 -2.04 -5.51
N GLY A 50 -32.33 -1.07 -5.17
CA GLY A 50 -32.65 0.01 -6.10
C GLY A 50 -31.47 0.98 -6.29
N GLU A 51 -31.50 1.79 -7.34
CA GLU A 51 -30.37 2.69 -7.68
C GLU A 51 -29.94 3.60 -6.50
N GLU A 52 -30.89 4.26 -5.84
CA GLU A 52 -30.61 5.15 -4.69
C GLU A 52 -30.08 4.34 -3.47
N GLU A 53 -30.68 3.18 -3.21
CA GLU A 53 -30.27 2.30 -2.12
C GLU A 53 -28.88 1.73 -2.35
N LEU A 54 -28.54 1.41 -3.60
CA LEU A 54 -27.22 0.91 -3.98
C LEU A 54 -26.14 1.94 -3.67
N VAL A 55 -26.32 3.20 -4.05
CA VAL A 55 -25.35 4.28 -3.74
C VAL A 55 -25.11 4.40 -2.24
N GLU A 56 -26.18 4.38 -1.42
CA GLU A 56 -26.03 4.41 0.04
C GLU A 56 -25.31 3.17 0.57
N LEU A 57 -25.63 1.99 0.05
CA LEU A 57 -25.06 0.71 0.47
C LEU A 57 -23.55 0.64 0.17
N LEU A 58 -23.13 1.09 -1.03
CA LEU A 58 -21.72 1.11 -1.44
C LEU A 58 -20.90 2.07 -0.57
N ALA A 59 -21.46 3.21 -0.19
CA ALA A 59 -20.81 4.22 0.66
C ALA A 59 -20.90 3.88 2.16
N LYS A 60 -21.72 2.89 2.55
CA LYS A 60 -21.93 2.55 3.96
C LYS A 60 -20.63 2.10 4.61
N GLN A 61 -20.39 2.63 5.81
CA GLN A 61 -19.22 2.29 6.62
C GLN A 61 -19.64 1.52 7.88
N ASN A 62 -18.88 0.48 8.24
CA ASN A 62 -19.04 -0.22 9.50
C ASN A 62 -18.44 0.57 10.68
N SER A 63 -18.45 -0.01 11.88
CA SER A 63 -17.90 0.64 13.08
C SER A 63 -16.40 0.96 13.03
N ALA A 64 -15.65 0.38 12.08
CA ALA A 64 -14.25 0.74 11.84
C ALA A 64 -14.09 1.80 10.73
N GLY A 65 -15.21 2.29 10.18
CA GLY A 65 -15.22 3.23 9.05
C GLY A 65 -14.90 2.55 7.71
N GLU A 66 -14.92 1.23 7.64
CA GLU A 66 -14.60 0.49 6.42
C GLU A 66 -15.84 0.36 5.53
N THR A 67 -15.65 0.52 4.22
CA THR A 67 -16.65 0.13 3.22
C THR A 67 -16.52 -1.35 2.89
N ALA A 68 -17.53 -1.93 2.24
CA ALA A 68 -17.44 -3.32 1.80
C ALA A 68 -16.30 -3.55 0.78
N LEU A 69 -16.03 -2.57 -0.10
CA LEU A 69 -14.89 -2.60 -1.02
C LEU A 69 -13.55 -2.63 -0.27
N TYR A 70 -13.40 -1.80 0.77
CA TYR A 70 -12.23 -1.84 1.65
C TYR A 70 -12.03 -3.23 2.26
N VAL A 71 -13.10 -3.84 2.76
CA VAL A 71 -13.06 -5.18 3.35
C VAL A 71 -12.63 -6.23 2.32
N ALA A 72 -13.19 -6.23 1.12
CA ALA A 72 -12.79 -7.14 0.05
C ALA A 72 -11.30 -6.98 -0.30
N ALA A 73 -10.83 -5.73 -0.41
CA ALA A 73 -9.42 -5.42 -0.67
C ALA A 73 -8.48 -5.84 0.47
N GLU A 74 -8.90 -5.69 1.74
CA GLU A 74 -8.12 -6.14 2.91
C GLU A 74 -7.85 -7.64 2.90
N TYR A 75 -8.82 -8.43 2.42
CA TYR A 75 -8.69 -9.88 2.33
C TYR A 75 -8.07 -10.38 1.02
N GLY A 76 -7.84 -9.48 0.05
CA GLY A 76 -7.25 -9.82 -1.24
C GLY A 76 -8.17 -10.65 -2.13
N TYR A 77 -9.48 -10.45 -2.03
CA TYR A 77 -10.45 -11.16 -2.84
C TYR A 77 -10.61 -10.49 -4.21
N TYR A 78 -9.65 -10.75 -5.11
CA TYR A 78 -9.58 -10.18 -6.45
C TYR A 78 -10.91 -10.21 -7.21
N GLU A 79 -11.56 -11.38 -7.30
CA GLU A 79 -12.82 -11.52 -8.07
C GLU A 79 -13.96 -10.70 -7.44
N VAL A 80 -13.99 -10.60 -6.11
CA VAL A 80 -14.99 -9.79 -5.40
C VAL A 80 -14.74 -8.30 -5.63
N VAL A 81 -13.48 -7.86 -5.54
CA VAL A 81 -13.11 -6.46 -5.80
C VAL A 81 -13.42 -6.10 -7.25
N ARG A 82 -13.09 -6.97 -8.22
CA ARG A 82 -13.35 -6.77 -9.64
C ARG A 82 -14.85 -6.66 -9.95
N GLU A 83 -15.67 -7.45 -9.29
CA GLU A 83 -17.12 -7.36 -9.40
C GLU A 83 -17.67 -6.07 -8.82
N MET A 84 -17.25 -5.75 -7.58
CA MET A 84 -17.78 -4.61 -6.85
C MET A 84 -17.38 -3.27 -7.46
N ILE A 85 -16.13 -3.11 -7.91
CA ILE A 85 -15.59 -1.81 -8.34
C ILE A 85 -16.36 -1.20 -9.52
N GLN A 86 -17.03 -2.02 -10.32
CA GLN A 86 -17.82 -1.57 -11.45
C GLN A 86 -19.02 -0.70 -11.04
N TYR A 87 -19.45 -0.80 -9.80
CA TYR A 87 -20.58 -0.04 -9.23
C TYR A 87 -20.12 1.17 -8.40
N TYR A 88 -18.83 1.28 -8.12
CA TYR A 88 -18.27 2.38 -7.33
C TYR A 88 -17.83 3.52 -8.25
N ASP A 89 -18.23 4.74 -7.91
CA ASP A 89 -17.58 5.93 -8.46
C ASP A 89 -16.28 6.25 -7.68
N MET A 90 -15.53 7.23 -8.15
CA MET A 90 -14.29 7.65 -7.50
C MET A 90 -14.49 8.10 -6.05
N VAL A 91 -15.63 8.73 -5.74
CA VAL A 91 -15.93 9.24 -4.40
C VAL A 91 -16.16 8.09 -3.43
N ALA A 92 -17.00 7.12 -3.81
CA ALA A 92 -17.30 5.94 -3.00
C ALA A 92 -16.06 5.04 -2.85
N ALA A 93 -15.28 4.82 -3.93
CA ALA A 93 -14.04 4.04 -3.90
C ALA A 93 -12.96 4.68 -3.00
N GLY A 94 -12.92 6.02 -2.94
CA GLY A 94 -11.97 6.79 -2.12
C GLY A 94 -12.40 7.00 -0.66
N ILE A 95 -13.53 6.44 -0.21
CA ILE A 95 -13.97 6.55 1.19
C ILE A 95 -12.92 5.92 2.12
N LYS A 96 -12.53 6.68 3.14
CA LYS A 96 -11.46 6.29 4.07
C LYS A 96 -12.03 5.70 5.35
N ALA A 97 -11.47 4.57 5.75
CA ALA A 97 -11.69 3.98 7.05
C ALA A 97 -11.11 4.88 8.18
N ARG A 98 -11.39 4.55 9.45
CA ARG A 98 -10.89 5.32 10.61
C ARG A 98 -9.36 5.36 10.69
N ASN A 99 -8.67 4.41 10.08
CA ASN A 99 -7.21 4.42 9.97
C ASN A 99 -6.67 5.37 8.88
N GLY A 100 -7.54 6.07 8.16
CA GLY A 100 -7.22 7.00 7.09
C GLY A 100 -7.00 6.35 5.71
N PHE A 101 -7.15 5.03 5.59
CA PHE A 101 -6.92 4.28 4.37
C PHE A 101 -8.23 4.02 3.61
N ASP A 102 -8.19 4.14 2.30
CA ASP A 102 -9.19 3.63 1.37
C ASP A 102 -8.85 2.20 0.90
N ALA A 103 -9.64 1.67 -0.03
CA ALA A 103 -9.46 0.32 -0.55
C ALA A 103 -8.09 0.12 -1.24
N LEU A 104 -7.57 1.14 -1.96
CA LEU A 104 -6.27 1.03 -2.61
C LEU A 104 -5.12 1.03 -1.60
N HIS A 105 -5.20 1.87 -0.56
CA HIS A 105 -4.20 1.88 0.51
C HIS A 105 -4.10 0.54 1.24
N ILE A 106 -5.23 -0.10 1.54
CA ILE A 106 -5.20 -1.40 2.23
C ILE A 106 -4.70 -2.51 1.32
N ALA A 107 -5.08 -2.52 0.03
CA ALA A 107 -4.54 -3.46 -0.95
C ALA A 107 -3.01 -3.33 -1.09
N ALA A 108 -2.52 -2.09 -1.19
CA ALA A 108 -1.07 -1.80 -1.25
C ALA A 108 -0.34 -2.25 0.03
N LYS A 109 -0.95 -2.07 1.20
CA LYS A 109 -0.42 -2.56 2.49
C LYS A 109 -0.31 -4.07 2.53
N GLN A 110 -1.31 -4.78 2.03
CA GLN A 110 -1.31 -6.25 1.97
C GLN A 110 -0.32 -6.76 0.91
N GLY A 111 -0.05 -5.98 -0.12
CA GLY A 111 0.80 -6.35 -1.24
C GLY A 111 0.07 -7.18 -2.28
N ASP A 112 -1.25 -7.03 -2.36
CA ASP A 112 -2.09 -7.75 -3.32
C ASP A 112 -2.12 -7.00 -4.65
N LEU A 113 -1.10 -7.25 -5.49
CA LEU A 113 -0.88 -6.54 -6.75
C LEU A 113 -2.08 -6.64 -7.69
N GLU A 114 -2.73 -7.79 -7.78
CA GLU A 114 -3.89 -7.96 -8.68
C GLU A 114 -5.08 -7.11 -8.24
N VAL A 115 -5.32 -6.99 -6.93
CA VAL A 115 -6.34 -6.07 -6.38
C VAL A 115 -5.96 -4.62 -6.66
N VAL A 116 -4.68 -4.26 -6.48
CA VAL A 116 -4.17 -2.92 -6.81
C VAL A 116 -4.43 -2.58 -8.27
N LYS A 117 -4.10 -3.48 -9.20
CA LYS A 117 -4.32 -3.27 -10.64
C LYS A 117 -5.79 -3.03 -10.97
N VAL A 118 -6.69 -3.85 -10.46
CA VAL A 118 -8.13 -3.71 -10.70
C VAL A 118 -8.66 -2.36 -10.22
N LEU A 119 -8.26 -1.93 -9.01
CA LEU A 119 -8.66 -0.63 -8.48
C LEU A 119 -8.09 0.53 -9.31
N MET A 120 -6.85 0.42 -9.77
CA MET A 120 -6.19 1.43 -10.61
C MET A 120 -6.72 1.47 -12.05
N GLU A 121 -7.14 0.34 -12.61
CA GLU A 121 -7.79 0.29 -13.92
C GLU A 121 -9.15 0.98 -13.92
N ALA A 122 -9.92 0.84 -12.82
CA ALA A 122 -11.21 1.49 -12.68
C ALA A 122 -11.09 2.99 -12.33
N HIS A 123 -10.21 3.32 -11.40
CA HIS A 123 -10.03 4.67 -10.87
C HIS A 123 -8.54 5.01 -10.67
N PRO A 124 -7.81 5.42 -11.72
CA PRO A 124 -6.38 5.77 -11.62
C PRO A 124 -6.08 6.87 -10.60
N GLU A 125 -7.04 7.78 -10.38
CA GLU A 125 -6.94 8.90 -9.46
C GLU A 125 -6.80 8.46 -7.99
N LEU A 126 -7.16 7.22 -7.65
CA LEU A 126 -6.94 6.65 -6.31
C LEU A 126 -5.46 6.62 -5.91
N SER A 127 -4.54 6.58 -6.89
CA SER A 127 -3.09 6.65 -6.63
C SER A 127 -2.67 7.89 -5.86
N MET A 128 -3.40 8.99 -6.06
CA MET A 128 -3.12 10.30 -5.46
C MET A 128 -3.86 10.54 -4.14
N THR A 129 -4.69 9.61 -3.68
CA THR A 129 -5.34 9.71 -2.38
C THR A 129 -4.31 9.63 -1.26
N VAL A 130 -4.55 10.36 -0.16
CA VAL A 130 -3.66 10.39 0.99
C VAL A 130 -4.44 10.31 2.30
N ASP A 131 -3.81 9.78 3.34
CA ASP A 131 -4.36 9.87 4.70
C ASP A 131 -4.16 11.27 5.33
N MET A 132 -4.58 11.47 6.57
CA MET A 132 -4.42 12.75 7.29
C MET A 132 -2.95 13.13 7.51
N ALA A 133 -2.02 12.21 7.39
CA ALA A 133 -0.57 12.44 7.49
C ALA A 133 0.11 12.62 6.13
N ASN A 134 -0.66 12.81 5.06
CA ASN A 134 -0.19 12.85 3.67
C ASN A 134 0.56 11.57 3.26
N THR A 135 0.09 10.41 3.74
CA THR A 135 0.64 9.10 3.38
C THR A 135 -0.02 8.63 2.09
N THR A 136 0.75 8.47 1.03
CA THR A 136 0.28 7.90 -0.25
C THR A 136 0.29 6.38 -0.22
N VAL A 137 -0.31 5.77 -1.23
CA VAL A 137 -0.26 4.31 -1.46
C VAL A 137 1.18 3.81 -1.58
N LEU A 138 2.08 4.57 -2.25
CA LEU A 138 3.50 4.23 -2.37
C LEU A 138 4.21 4.22 -1.00
N HIS A 139 3.94 5.20 -0.12
CA HIS A 139 4.48 5.19 1.24
C HIS A 139 4.05 3.94 2.00
N THR A 140 2.80 3.54 1.83
CA THR A 140 2.23 2.38 2.50
C THR A 140 2.86 1.08 2.01
N ALA A 141 2.98 0.90 0.69
CA ALA A 141 3.66 -0.25 0.07
C ALA A 141 5.14 -0.32 0.47
N ALA A 142 5.85 0.81 0.41
CA ALA A 142 7.27 0.90 0.76
C ALA A 142 7.53 0.59 2.24
N ALA A 143 6.67 1.07 3.15
CA ALA A 143 6.78 0.79 4.58
C ALA A 143 6.55 -0.69 4.92
N GLN A 144 5.84 -1.43 4.08
CA GLN A 144 5.55 -2.86 4.24
C GLN A 144 6.46 -3.77 3.39
N GLY A 145 7.37 -3.20 2.61
CA GLY A 145 8.28 -3.96 1.75
C GLY A 145 7.59 -4.66 0.57
N ARG A 146 6.49 -4.11 0.06
CA ARG A 146 5.69 -4.70 -1.02
C ARG A 146 6.29 -4.35 -2.37
N ILE A 147 7.40 -4.97 -2.72
CA ILE A 147 8.22 -4.58 -3.88
C ILE A 147 7.45 -4.59 -5.20
N GLU A 148 6.61 -5.59 -5.44
CA GLU A 148 5.82 -5.67 -6.68
C GLU A 148 4.84 -4.50 -6.81
N VAL A 149 4.18 -4.13 -5.70
CA VAL A 149 3.28 -2.98 -5.65
C VAL A 149 4.06 -1.67 -5.77
N VAL A 150 5.23 -1.58 -5.14
CA VAL A 150 6.13 -0.41 -5.27
C VAL A 150 6.52 -0.21 -6.73
N ASN A 151 7.02 -1.25 -7.41
CA ASN A 151 7.41 -1.16 -8.82
C ASN A 151 6.23 -0.74 -9.69
N TYR A 152 5.05 -1.33 -9.49
CA TYR A 152 3.84 -0.96 -10.22
C TYR A 152 3.53 0.54 -10.12
N PHE A 153 3.57 1.12 -8.91
CA PHE A 153 3.32 2.55 -8.73
C PHE A 153 4.45 3.44 -9.28
N LEU A 154 5.70 3.02 -9.20
CA LEU A 154 6.82 3.76 -9.77
C LEU A 154 6.74 3.82 -11.30
N ASP A 155 6.29 2.74 -11.93
CA ASP A 155 6.09 2.67 -13.38
C ASP A 155 4.86 3.48 -13.83
N ALA A 156 3.77 3.43 -13.06
CA ALA A 156 2.52 4.10 -13.39
C ALA A 156 2.56 5.62 -13.10
N GLU A 157 3.15 6.03 -11.97
CA GLU A 157 3.16 7.43 -11.49
C GLU A 157 4.43 7.69 -10.66
N SER A 158 5.54 7.96 -11.36
CA SER A 158 6.86 8.18 -10.74
C SER A 158 6.89 9.37 -9.77
N SER A 159 6.01 10.35 -9.95
CA SER A 159 5.91 11.53 -9.06
C SER A 159 5.61 11.16 -7.61
N LEU A 160 4.97 10.01 -7.36
CA LEU A 160 4.70 9.50 -6.02
C LEU A 160 5.98 9.30 -5.18
N ALA A 161 7.11 8.99 -5.82
CA ALA A 161 8.38 8.78 -5.12
C ALA A 161 8.88 10.04 -4.40
N THR A 162 8.50 11.22 -4.91
CA THR A 162 8.94 12.52 -4.39
C THR A 162 8.03 13.10 -3.33
N ILE A 163 6.80 12.59 -3.19
CA ILE A 163 5.84 13.09 -2.21
C ILE A 163 6.37 12.81 -0.81
N ALA A 164 6.24 13.81 0.07
CA ALA A 164 6.58 13.68 1.47
C ALA A 164 5.31 13.70 2.34
N ARG A 165 5.33 12.90 3.38
CA ARG A 165 4.32 12.93 4.44
C ARG A 165 4.35 14.26 5.19
N SER A 166 3.31 14.56 5.99
CA SER A 166 3.21 15.79 6.80
C SER A 166 4.43 16.01 7.74
N ASN A 167 5.16 14.97 8.09
CA ASN A 167 6.39 15.04 8.87
C ASN A 167 7.67 15.16 8.04
N GLY A 168 7.56 15.32 6.72
CA GLY A 168 8.68 15.42 5.78
C GLY A 168 9.27 14.08 5.33
N LYS A 169 8.80 12.94 5.83
CA LYS A 169 9.32 11.63 5.44
C LYS A 169 8.80 11.21 4.07
N THR A 170 9.69 10.75 3.21
CA THR A 170 9.37 10.12 1.93
C THR A 170 9.19 8.60 2.09
N ALA A 171 8.78 7.93 1.01
CA ALA A 171 8.72 6.47 0.96
C ALA A 171 10.08 5.83 1.29
N LEU A 172 11.20 6.44 0.82
CA LEU A 172 12.57 6.00 1.11
C LEU A 172 12.87 5.97 2.61
N HIS A 173 12.46 7.01 3.37
CA HIS A 173 12.63 7.04 4.83
C HIS A 173 11.89 5.87 5.52
N SER A 174 10.69 5.55 5.05
CA SER A 174 9.89 4.47 5.62
C SER A 174 10.48 3.09 5.32
N ALA A 175 10.89 2.86 4.07
CA ALA A 175 11.56 1.63 3.65
C ALA A 175 12.89 1.43 4.41
N ALA A 176 13.68 2.50 4.55
CA ALA A 176 14.95 2.46 5.28
C ALA A 176 14.78 2.12 6.76
N ARG A 177 13.77 2.69 7.43
CA ARG A 177 13.46 2.40 8.83
C ARG A 177 13.12 0.93 9.06
N ASN A 178 12.43 0.31 8.09
CA ASN A 178 11.89 -1.04 8.20
C ASN A 178 12.77 -2.13 7.55
N GLY A 179 13.90 -1.75 6.93
CA GLY A 179 14.89 -2.72 6.41
C GLY A 179 14.54 -3.32 5.04
N HIS A 180 13.77 -2.62 4.21
CA HIS A 180 13.31 -3.15 2.92
C HIS A 180 14.28 -2.83 1.79
N VAL A 181 15.36 -3.60 1.66
CA VAL A 181 16.48 -3.37 0.73
C VAL A 181 16.03 -3.28 -0.72
N GLU A 182 15.21 -4.20 -1.21
CA GLU A 182 14.76 -4.19 -2.61
C GLU A 182 13.90 -2.96 -2.92
N VAL A 183 13.08 -2.52 -1.98
CA VAL A 183 12.31 -1.28 -2.10
C VAL A 183 13.24 -0.06 -2.14
N ILE A 184 14.30 -0.06 -1.33
CA ILE A 184 15.33 0.99 -1.35
C ILE A 184 15.96 1.09 -2.73
N LYS A 185 16.42 -0.04 -3.31
CA LYS A 185 17.03 -0.09 -4.63
C LYS A 185 16.08 0.44 -5.72
N ALA A 186 14.82 0.01 -5.69
CA ALA A 186 13.80 0.47 -6.63
C ALA A 186 13.58 2.00 -6.53
N LEU A 187 13.46 2.53 -5.32
CA LEU A 187 13.29 3.99 -5.12
C LEU A 187 14.53 4.78 -5.56
N LEU A 188 15.74 4.31 -5.26
CA LEU A 188 16.98 4.97 -5.63
C LEU A 188 17.22 5.01 -7.14
N SER A 189 16.66 4.06 -7.89
CA SER A 189 16.77 4.05 -9.35
C SER A 189 15.93 5.14 -10.02
N MET A 190 14.96 5.74 -9.32
CA MET A 190 14.02 6.70 -9.91
C MET A 190 14.55 8.14 -9.94
N GLU A 191 15.26 8.59 -8.92
CA GLU A 191 15.68 9.99 -8.81
C GLU A 191 17.04 10.13 -8.11
N GLN A 192 17.99 10.83 -8.78
CA GLN A 192 19.24 11.23 -8.17
C GLN A 192 18.98 12.28 -7.06
N GLY A 193 19.65 12.12 -5.91
CA GLY A 193 19.51 13.05 -4.77
C GLY A 193 18.38 12.72 -3.79
N MET A 194 17.64 11.64 -4.01
CA MET A 194 16.61 11.19 -3.06
C MET A 194 17.21 10.85 -1.69
N THR A 195 18.45 10.39 -1.63
CA THR A 195 19.22 10.08 -0.41
C THR A 195 19.42 11.27 0.50
N ALA A 196 19.61 12.48 -0.08
CA ALA A 196 19.87 13.71 0.64
C ALA A 196 18.59 14.40 1.17
N ARG A 197 17.41 13.92 0.82
CA ARG A 197 16.15 14.47 1.32
C ARG A 197 16.03 14.22 2.82
N THR A 198 15.58 15.24 3.55
CA THR A 198 15.44 15.20 5.01
C THR A 198 13.98 15.32 5.43
N ASP A 199 13.64 14.68 6.54
CA ASP A 199 12.38 14.91 7.24
C ASP A 199 12.42 16.25 8.03
N LYS A 200 11.33 16.61 8.71
CA LYS A 200 11.24 17.85 9.52
C LYS A 200 12.21 17.91 10.68
N LYS A 201 12.86 16.79 11.01
CA LYS A 201 13.94 16.72 12.01
C LYS A 201 15.34 16.77 11.40
N GLY A 202 15.46 17.06 10.10
CA GLY A 202 16.73 17.03 9.38
C GLY A 202 17.28 15.62 9.15
N GLN A 203 16.48 14.57 9.36
CA GLN A 203 16.92 13.19 9.27
C GLN A 203 16.77 12.66 7.86
N THR A 204 17.83 12.08 7.31
CA THR A 204 17.83 11.38 6.00
C THR A 204 17.33 9.93 6.14
N ALA A 205 17.16 9.26 5.02
CA ALA A 205 16.87 7.82 5.00
C ALA A 205 17.96 7.00 5.72
N LEU A 206 19.25 7.44 5.65
CA LEU A 206 20.36 6.80 6.36
C LEU A 206 20.18 6.88 7.90
N HIS A 207 19.76 8.03 8.44
CA HIS A 207 19.40 8.14 9.85
C HIS A 207 18.28 7.15 10.24
N MET A 208 17.32 6.91 9.34
CA MET A 208 16.25 5.94 9.58
C MET A 208 16.77 4.51 9.57
N ALA A 209 17.65 4.16 8.62
CA ALA A 209 18.25 2.83 8.51
C ALA A 209 19.03 2.45 9.78
N VAL A 210 19.89 3.37 10.27
CA VAL A 210 20.66 3.18 11.51
C VAL A 210 19.70 3.00 12.70
N LYS A 211 18.67 3.84 12.83
CA LYS A 211 17.63 3.67 13.87
C LYS A 211 16.85 2.37 13.75
N GLY A 212 16.72 1.84 12.55
CA GLY A 212 16.09 0.55 12.26
C GLY A 212 17.02 -0.62 12.53
N GLN A 213 18.33 -0.37 12.74
CA GLN A 213 19.37 -1.39 12.90
C GLN A 213 19.49 -2.32 11.66
N ASN A 214 19.29 -1.76 10.48
CA ASN A 214 19.25 -2.50 9.22
C ASN A 214 20.56 -2.30 8.46
N LEU A 215 21.56 -3.14 8.75
CA LEU A 215 22.92 -3.01 8.21
C LEU A 215 22.96 -3.02 6.68
N GLU A 216 22.26 -3.94 6.04
CA GLU A 216 22.23 -4.06 4.58
C GLU A 216 21.66 -2.78 3.91
N VAL A 217 20.62 -2.18 4.52
CA VAL A 217 20.08 -0.89 4.04
C VAL A 217 21.07 0.24 4.25
N VAL A 218 21.80 0.25 5.38
CA VAL A 218 22.86 1.25 5.65
C VAL A 218 23.94 1.17 4.57
N GLU A 219 24.41 -0.02 4.25
CA GLU A 219 25.42 -0.25 3.22
C GLU A 219 24.94 0.20 1.84
N GLU A 220 23.70 -0.12 1.48
CA GLU A 220 23.12 0.28 0.20
C GLU A 220 22.97 1.79 0.06
N LEU A 221 22.51 2.48 1.10
CA LEU A 221 22.37 3.94 1.11
C LEU A 221 23.72 4.65 1.06
N ILE A 222 24.74 4.15 1.77
CA ILE A 222 26.12 4.69 1.72
C ILE A 222 26.72 4.46 0.33
N ARG A 223 26.49 3.31 -0.28
CA ARG A 223 26.95 3.01 -1.66
C ARG A 223 26.32 3.96 -2.67
N ALA A 224 25.03 4.28 -2.51
CA ALA A 224 24.30 5.18 -3.40
C ALA A 224 24.77 6.64 -3.25
N ASP A 225 25.05 7.08 -2.02
CA ASP A 225 25.52 8.43 -1.75
C ASP A 225 26.37 8.48 -0.44
N PRO A 226 27.71 8.40 -0.57
CA PRO A 226 28.59 8.43 0.59
C PRO A 226 28.55 9.73 1.39
N LEU A 227 28.11 10.85 0.79
CA LEU A 227 28.07 12.15 1.48
C LEU A 227 27.01 12.19 2.58
N THR A 228 26.00 11.35 2.50
CA THR A 228 24.90 11.29 3.50
C THR A 228 25.38 10.87 4.89
N VAL A 229 26.55 10.22 5.02
CA VAL A 229 27.15 9.84 6.31
C VAL A 229 27.46 11.07 7.16
N ASN A 230 27.82 12.19 6.55
CA ASN A 230 28.21 13.42 7.23
C ASN A 230 27.02 14.40 7.42
N MET A 231 25.85 14.08 6.91
CA MET A 231 24.67 14.93 7.07
C MET A 231 24.20 14.88 8.52
N VAL A 232 23.92 16.06 9.09
CA VAL A 232 23.48 16.18 10.48
C VAL A 232 21.97 16.48 10.56
N ASP A 233 21.32 15.93 11.57
CA ASP A 233 19.96 16.26 11.91
C ASP A 233 19.85 17.63 12.62
N THR A 234 18.65 18.10 12.95
CA THR A 234 18.43 19.38 13.64
C THR A 234 19.06 19.47 15.04
N LYS A 235 19.55 18.36 15.58
CA LYS A 235 20.27 18.29 16.86
C LYS A 235 21.79 18.22 16.70
N GLY A 236 22.27 18.22 15.45
CA GLY A 236 23.68 18.06 15.14
C GLY A 236 24.19 16.63 15.15
N ASN A 237 23.29 15.62 15.20
CA ASN A 237 23.70 14.22 15.15
C ASN A 237 23.87 13.76 13.70
N THR A 238 24.96 13.07 13.40
CA THR A 238 25.10 12.31 12.16
C THR A 238 24.31 10.99 12.25
N PRO A 239 24.09 10.27 11.15
CA PRO A 239 23.44 8.96 11.20
C PRO A 239 24.11 7.96 12.15
N CYS A 240 25.44 8.08 12.34
CA CYS A 240 26.24 7.15 13.14
C CYS A 240 26.46 7.60 14.61
N THR A 241 25.95 8.76 15.00
CA THR A 241 25.97 9.24 16.40
C THR A 241 24.65 9.02 17.09
#